data_6f36b52a2d6ed76894d60c5f0723ed48
#
_entry.id   6f36b52a2d6ed76894d60c5f0723ed48
#
_cell.length_a   1.000
_cell.length_b   1.000
_cell.length_c   1.000
_cell.angle_alpha   90.00
_cell.angle_beta   90.00
_cell.angle_gamma   90.00
#
_symmetry.space_group_name_H-M   'P 1'
#
loop_
_entity.id
_entity.type
_entity.pdbx_description
1 polymer ?
#
loop_
_entity_poly.entity_id
_entity_poly.type
_entity_poly.pdbx_seq_one_letter_code
_entity_poly.pdbx_strand_id
1 'polypeptide(L)'
;MPKIHLLSPRLANQIAAGEVVERPASVIKELLENSIDSGASRIDIDVERGGIKLMRVRDNGSGMAADDLPLALSRHATSKIEQLDDLESVGTLGFRGEALASISSVSRLAIATNDQNSGPGWKAEAEGRDMAVNLAPVAHPLGTTVEVRDLFFNTPARRKFLRTEATEYKRIDEVLRKLALSHFEIDFTLHNNGKAVHHFRATTSQAEQERRVAAICGPAFIENALYLDLEAAGLRLWGWVGLPTFSRSQGDLQYFYVNGRSIRDKLVTHAVRQAYRDVMYQGRHPAFVLYLEANPAEIDVNVHPTKHEVRFRDSRTVHDFLFRSLHRAIADIRPGDTPAAQVAITEQTPSEPHWRTPVEQSAMGFSAQQTFGTSEVAEPMTAYVPGTEWQDKQLHPESESDGSSPPLGYAIAQLKGIYILAENAEGLVLVDMHAAHERITYERMKQAFDAQALVSQPLLVPITLAVSQS
;
A
#
# COMPACT_ATOMS: atom_id res chain seq x y z
N MET A 1 32.61 -38.12 -14.72
CA MET A 1 31.98 -36.80 -14.84
C MET A 1 30.51 -37.00 -15.08
N PRO A 2 29.59 -36.27 -14.41
CA PRO A 2 28.17 -36.35 -14.71
C PRO A 2 27.93 -35.86 -16.15
N LYS A 3 27.15 -36.62 -16.92
CA LYS A 3 26.82 -36.27 -18.30
C LYS A 3 25.60 -35.36 -18.33
N ILE A 4 25.64 -34.31 -19.16
CA ILE A 4 24.50 -33.43 -19.45
C ILE A 4 23.50 -34.24 -20.29
N HIS A 5 22.21 -34.22 -19.89
CA HIS A 5 21.12 -34.87 -20.61
C HIS A 5 19.86 -33.97 -20.59
N LEU A 6 19.02 -34.15 -21.59
CA LEU A 6 17.73 -33.48 -21.64
C LEU A 6 16.78 -34.06 -20.56
N LEU A 7 16.18 -33.17 -19.77
CA LEU A 7 15.16 -33.56 -18.80
C LEU A 7 13.88 -33.96 -19.52
N SER A 8 13.14 -34.90 -18.92
CA SER A 8 11.78 -35.17 -19.40
C SER A 8 10.91 -33.92 -19.25
N PRO A 9 9.94 -33.69 -20.15
CA PRO A 9 9.03 -32.53 -20.07
C PRO A 9 8.38 -32.39 -18.69
N ARG A 10 8.02 -33.51 -18.08
CA ARG A 10 7.47 -33.58 -16.73
C ARG A 10 8.42 -33.03 -15.68
N LEU A 11 9.68 -33.47 -15.67
CA LEU A 11 10.67 -33.02 -14.70
C LEU A 11 10.99 -31.53 -14.89
N ALA A 12 11.11 -31.11 -16.14
CA ALA A 12 11.27 -29.70 -16.48
C ALA A 12 10.08 -28.87 -15.99
N ASN A 13 8.83 -29.37 -16.15
CA ASN A 13 7.63 -28.70 -15.65
C ASN A 13 7.57 -28.60 -14.13
N GLN A 14 7.97 -29.66 -13.42
CA GLN A 14 8.02 -29.66 -11.96
C GLN A 14 9.12 -28.71 -11.41
N ILE A 15 10.24 -28.57 -12.10
CA ILE A 15 11.30 -27.62 -11.73
C ILE A 15 10.79 -26.19 -11.92
N ALA A 16 10.25 -25.85 -13.10
CA ALA A 16 9.71 -24.54 -13.36
C ALA A 16 8.49 -24.19 -12.49
N ALA A 17 7.63 -25.18 -12.19
CA ALA A 17 6.58 -25.00 -11.19
C ALA A 17 7.13 -24.64 -9.80
N GLY A 18 8.43 -24.87 -9.54
CA GLY A 18 9.08 -24.45 -8.30
C GLY A 18 9.28 -22.94 -8.19
N GLU A 19 9.45 -22.30 -9.33
CA GLU A 19 9.65 -20.85 -9.39
C GLU A 19 8.32 -20.08 -9.45
N VAL A 20 7.30 -20.68 -10.08
CA VAL A 20 5.98 -20.04 -10.28
C VAL A 20 5.00 -20.37 -9.16
N VAL A 21 4.95 -21.63 -8.71
CA VAL A 21 3.98 -22.14 -7.72
C VAL A 21 4.67 -22.50 -6.42
N GLU A 22 4.89 -21.51 -5.57
CA GLU A 22 5.45 -21.74 -4.24
C GLU A 22 4.38 -22.19 -3.21
N ARG A 23 3.17 -21.65 -3.33
CA ARG A 23 2.08 -21.78 -2.35
C ARG A 23 0.70 -21.52 -2.96
N PRO A 24 -0.41 -21.80 -2.24
CA PRO A 24 -1.76 -21.53 -2.72
C PRO A 24 -1.99 -20.07 -3.17
N ALA A 25 -1.45 -19.10 -2.42
CA ALA A 25 -1.60 -17.69 -2.75
C ALA A 25 -0.96 -17.32 -4.11
N SER A 26 0.14 -17.99 -4.51
CA SER A 26 0.74 -17.78 -5.85
C SER A 26 -0.19 -18.28 -6.95
N VAL A 27 -0.85 -19.43 -6.73
CA VAL A 27 -1.84 -19.97 -7.68
C VAL A 27 -3.02 -19.03 -7.84
N ILE A 28 -3.63 -18.60 -6.73
CA ILE A 28 -4.76 -17.66 -6.75
C ILE A 28 -4.38 -16.36 -7.45
N LYS A 29 -3.16 -15.83 -7.20
CA LYS A 29 -2.68 -14.63 -7.87
C LYS A 29 -2.69 -14.78 -9.38
N GLU A 30 -2.06 -15.84 -9.91
CA GLU A 30 -2.00 -16.08 -11.36
C GLU A 30 -3.39 -16.28 -11.98
N LEU A 31 -4.30 -16.99 -11.28
CA LEU A 31 -5.66 -17.20 -11.78
C LEU A 31 -6.46 -15.89 -11.82
N LEU A 32 -6.35 -15.07 -10.77
CA LEU A 32 -7.02 -13.76 -10.72
C LEU A 32 -6.46 -12.80 -11.78
N GLU A 33 -5.14 -12.75 -11.95
CA GLU A 33 -4.51 -11.94 -13.01
C GLU A 33 -5.00 -12.38 -14.40
N ASN A 34 -5.17 -13.67 -14.65
CA ASN A 34 -5.73 -14.17 -15.91
C ASN A 34 -7.20 -13.77 -16.10
N SER A 35 -8.02 -13.85 -15.03
CA SER A 35 -9.42 -13.42 -15.08
C SER A 35 -9.55 -11.91 -15.32
N ILE A 36 -8.67 -11.09 -14.73
CA ILE A 36 -8.62 -9.65 -14.97
C ILE A 36 -8.23 -9.36 -16.42
N ASP A 37 -7.16 -10.01 -16.91
CA ASP A 37 -6.68 -9.86 -18.29
C ASP A 37 -7.73 -10.32 -19.34
N SER A 38 -8.66 -11.21 -18.98
CA SER A 38 -9.77 -11.62 -19.86
C SER A 38 -10.92 -10.60 -19.93
N GLY A 39 -10.79 -9.46 -19.25
CA GLY A 39 -11.81 -8.42 -19.20
C GLY A 39 -13.01 -8.76 -18.31
N ALA A 40 -12.82 -9.62 -17.32
CA ALA A 40 -13.88 -9.97 -16.37
C ALA A 40 -14.32 -8.76 -15.55
N SER A 41 -15.64 -8.60 -15.41
CA SER A 41 -16.24 -7.62 -14.49
C SER A 41 -16.69 -8.24 -13.17
N ARG A 42 -16.72 -9.57 -13.07
CA ARG A 42 -17.02 -10.31 -11.85
C ARG A 42 -16.18 -11.57 -11.73
N ILE A 43 -15.61 -11.77 -10.54
CA ILE A 43 -14.74 -12.90 -10.20
C ILE A 43 -15.19 -13.49 -8.87
N ASP A 44 -15.61 -14.76 -8.89
CA ASP A 44 -15.99 -15.54 -7.72
C ASP A 44 -14.84 -16.53 -7.36
N ILE A 45 -14.44 -16.57 -6.09
CA ILE A 45 -13.32 -17.35 -5.60
C ILE A 45 -13.78 -18.28 -4.48
N ASP A 46 -13.57 -19.58 -4.63
CA ASP A 46 -13.81 -20.57 -3.58
C ASP A 46 -12.50 -21.21 -3.13
N VAL A 47 -12.29 -21.24 -1.81
CA VAL A 47 -11.08 -21.81 -1.21
C VAL A 47 -11.46 -22.81 -0.13
N GLU A 48 -10.85 -24.01 -0.15
CA GLU A 48 -10.99 -24.99 0.93
C GLU A 48 -9.61 -25.35 1.50
N ARG A 49 -9.56 -25.48 2.84
CA ARG A 49 -8.34 -25.84 3.59
C ARG A 49 -7.14 -24.96 3.22
N GLY A 50 -7.33 -23.63 3.21
CA GLY A 50 -6.25 -22.70 2.86
C GLY A 50 -5.75 -22.84 1.41
N GLY A 51 -6.56 -23.38 0.51
CA GLY A 51 -6.23 -23.58 -0.91
C GLY A 51 -5.48 -24.88 -1.20
N ILE A 52 -5.21 -25.71 -0.20
CA ILE A 52 -4.51 -26.99 -0.40
C ILE A 52 -5.44 -28.04 -1.04
N LYS A 53 -6.73 -28.06 -0.61
CA LYS A 53 -7.72 -29.01 -1.10
C LYS A 53 -8.39 -28.53 -2.37
N LEU A 54 -8.84 -27.29 -2.38
CA LEU A 54 -9.55 -26.66 -3.51
C LEU A 54 -9.23 -25.18 -3.59
N MET A 55 -8.93 -24.73 -4.80
CA MET A 55 -9.02 -23.35 -5.23
C MET A 55 -9.83 -23.35 -6.52
N ARG A 56 -10.94 -22.60 -6.56
CA ARG A 56 -11.75 -22.39 -7.74
C ARG A 56 -11.88 -20.91 -7.99
N VAL A 57 -11.58 -20.48 -9.20
CA VAL A 57 -11.79 -19.11 -9.66
C VAL A 57 -12.74 -19.17 -10.85
N ARG A 58 -13.85 -18.44 -10.77
CA ARG A 58 -14.83 -18.28 -11.84
C ARG A 58 -14.91 -16.81 -12.21
N ASP A 59 -14.81 -16.55 -13.48
CA ASP A 59 -14.97 -15.22 -14.07
C ASP A 59 -16.05 -15.20 -15.15
N ASN A 60 -16.46 -14.00 -15.52
CA ASN A 60 -17.36 -13.71 -16.63
C ASN A 60 -16.65 -13.00 -17.79
N GLY A 61 -15.33 -13.24 -17.95
CA GLY A 61 -14.52 -12.66 -19.03
C GLY A 61 -14.83 -13.24 -20.41
N SER A 62 -13.94 -13.00 -21.36
CA SER A 62 -14.11 -13.40 -22.76
C SER A 62 -14.23 -14.91 -23.01
N GLY A 63 -13.81 -15.74 -22.04
CA GLY A 63 -13.68 -17.18 -22.23
C GLY A 63 -12.53 -17.56 -23.14
N MET A 64 -12.50 -18.85 -23.54
CA MET A 64 -11.50 -19.42 -24.47
C MET A 64 -12.20 -20.33 -25.46
N ALA A 65 -11.74 -20.35 -26.73
CA ALA A 65 -12.19 -21.28 -27.73
C ALA A 65 -11.74 -22.73 -27.41
N ALA A 66 -12.47 -23.72 -27.91
CA ALA A 66 -12.16 -25.14 -27.68
C ALA A 66 -10.74 -25.52 -28.11
N ASP A 67 -10.29 -24.98 -29.24
CA ASP A 67 -8.95 -25.26 -29.80
C ASP A 67 -7.81 -24.65 -28.99
N ASP A 68 -8.09 -23.57 -28.24
CA ASP A 68 -7.12 -22.90 -27.38
C ASP A 68 -6.92 -23.60 -26.02
N LEU A 69 -7.87 -24.41 -25.56
CA LEU A 69 -7.80 -25.09 -24.26
C LEU A 69 -6.56 -26.00 -24.10
N PRO A 70 -6.17 -26.84 -25.08
CA PRO A 70 -4.93 -27.62 -25.01
C PRO A 70 -3.69 -26.72 -25.00
N LEU A 71 -3.73 -25.61 -25.75
CA LEU A 71 -2.63 -24.64 -25.81
C LEU A 71 -2.47 -23.91 -24.50
N ALA A 72 -3.58 -23.52 -23.82
CA ALA A 72 -3.56 -22.88 -22.52
C ALA A 72 -2.87 -23.73 -21.42
N LEU A 73 -2.86 -25.06 -21.59
CA LEU A 73 -2.17 -26.01 -20.72
C LEU A 73 -0.75 -26.35 -21.19
N SER A 74 -0.36 -25.84 -22.35
CA SER A 74 0.99 -26.00 -22.91
C SER A 74 1.92 -24.90 -22.41
N ARG A 75 3.24 -25.18 -22.44
CA ARG A 75 4.23 -24.16 -22.10
C ARG A 75 4.47 -23.22 -23.26
N HIS A 76 4.82 -21.98 -22.91
CA HIS A 76 5.17 -20.94 -23.88
C HIS A 76 4.04 -20.62 -24.87
N ALA A 77 2.80 -20.96 -24.52
CA ALA A 77 1.61 -20.59 -25.26
C ALA A 77 0.91 -19.44 -24.54
N THR A 78 0.79 -18.32 -25.21
CA THR A 78 0.14 -17.10 -24.67
C THR A 78 -0.52 -16.33 -25.80
N SER A 79 -1.66 -15.74 -25.51
CA SER A 79 -2.37 -14.78 -26.38
C SER A 79 -1.97 -13.33 -26.11
N LYS A 80 -1.06 -13.09 -25.16
CA LYS A 80 -0.80 -11.76 -24.60
C LYS A 80 0.44 -11.07 -25.19
N ILE A 81 1.29 -11.81 -25.89
CA ILE A 81 2.54 -11.35 -26.52
C ILE A 81 2.71 -12.09 -27.82
N GLU A 82 2.92 -11.38 -28.92
CA GLU A 82 3.24 -11.93 -30.24
C GLU A 82 4.63 -11.50 -30.71
N GLN A 83 5.05 -10.28 -30.36
CA GLN A 83 6.27 -9.66 -30.83
C GLN A 83 7.18 -9.23 -29.67
N LEU A 84 8.45 -8.96 -30.00
CA LEU A 84 9.43 -8.50 -29.00
C LEU A 84 9.05 -7.14 -28.40
N ASP A 85 8.45 -6.27 -29.21
CA ASP A 85 8.00 -4.93 -28.79
C ASP A 85 6.88 -4.99 -27.74
N ASP A 86 6.05 -6.04 -27.77
CA ASP A 86 5.03 -6.29 -26.75
C ASP A 86 5.65 -6.57 -25.37
N LEU A 87 6.89 -7.09 -25.36
CA LEU A 87 7.64 -7.37 -24.13
C LEU A 87 8.19 -6.11 -23.48
N GLU A 88 8.43 -5.05 -24.26
CA GLU A 88 8.89 -3.75 -23.77
C GLU A 88 7.74 -2.89 -23.20
N SER A 89 6.49 -3.14 -23.66
CA SER A 89 5.29 -2.39 -23.25
C SER A 89 4.16 -3.27 -22.73
N VAL A 90 4.47 -4.18 -21.78
CA VAL A 90 3.51 -5.15 -21.26
C VAL A 90 2.34 -4.47 -20.55
N GLY A 91 1.19 -4.37 -21.23
CA GLY A 91 -0.07 -3.86 -20.68
C GLY A 91 -0.85 -4.87 -19.83
N THR A 92 -0.58 -6.18 -19.98
CA THR A 92 -1.28 -7.26 -19.27
C THR A 92 -0.58 -7.65 -17.96
N LEU A 93 -1.31 -8.13 -16.96
CA LEU A 93 -0.74 -8.58 -15.68
C LEU A 93 0.11 -9.85 -15.84
N GLY A 94 -0.33 -10.82 -16.67
CA GLY A 94 0.39 -12.04 -17.02
C GLY A 94 0.87 -12.02 -18.47
N PHE A 95 2.03 -12.59 -18.79
CA PHE A 95 2.56 -12.65 -20.17
C PHE A 95 3.39 -13.89 -20.51
N ARG A 96 3.83 -14.70 -19.51
CA ARG A 96 4.84 -15.77 -19.72
C ARG A 96 4.28 -17.06 -20.34
N GLY A 97 2.95 -17.27 -20.35
CA GLY A 97 2.34 -18.49 -20.88
C GLY A 97 2.75 -19.79 -20.16
N GLU A 98 3.10 -19.73 -18.89
CA GLU A 98 3.62 -20.89 -18.12
C GLU A 98 2.79 -21.20 -16.86
N ALA A 99 1.90 -20.31 -16.43
CA ALA A 99 1.22 -20.42 -15.15
C ALA A 99 0.33 -21.68 -15.08
N LEU A 100 -0.59 -21.86 -16.04
CA LEU A 100 -1.53 -23.01 -16.04
C LEU A 100 -0.79 -24.34 -16.22
N ALA A 101 0.20 -24.40 -17.11
CA ALA A 101 1.05 -25.56 -17.29
C ALA A 101 1.84 -25.93 -16.03
N SER A 102 2.35 -24.91 -15.30
CA SER A 102 3.05 -25.12 -14.04
C SER A 102 2.11 -25.60 -12.93
N ILE A 103 0.91 -25.00 -12.80
CA ILE A 103 -0.10 -25.39 -11.82
C ILE A 103 -0.56 -26.84 -12.07
N SER A 104 -0.87 -27.21 -13.33
CA SER A 104 -1.32 -28.55 -13.70
C SER A 104 -0.29 -29.64 -13.37
N SER A 105 1.00 -29.30 -13.45
CA SER A 105 2.09 -30.26 -13.16
C SER A 105 2.17 -30.65 -11.69
N VAL A 106 1.63 -29.87 -10.76
CA VAL A 106 1.69 -30.08 -9.30
C VAL A 106 0.32 -30.17 -8.62
N SER A 107 -0.77 -30.19 -9.40
CA SER A 107 -2.14 -30.29 -8.91
C SER A 107 -3.02 -31.08 -9.89
N ARG A 108 -4.29 -31.26 -9.54
CA ARG A 108 -5.34 -31.70 -10.46
C ARG A 108 -6.07 -30.46 -10.93
N LEU A 109 -5.89 -30.14 -12.20
CA LEU A 109 -6.43 -28.93 -12.81
C LEU A 109 -7.60 -29.28 -13.73
N ALA A 110 -8.70 -28.54 -13.60
CA ALA A 110 -9.81 -28.55 -14.54
C ALA A 110 -10.14 -27.12 -14.97
N ILE A 111 -10.36 -26.91 -16.26
CA ILE A 111 -10.78 -25.63 -16.84
C ILE A 111 -12.10 -25.87 -17.56
N ALA A 112 -13.14 -25.15 -17.20
CA ALA A 112 -14.39 -25.09 -17.94
C ALA A 112 -14.55 -23.66 -18.47
N THR A 113 -14.83 -23.51 -19.76
CA THR A 113 -14.91 -22.20 -20.40
C THR A 113 -15.96 -22.17 -21.50
N ASN A 114 -16.47 -20.99 -21.78
CA ASN A 114 -17.34 -20.71 -22.89
C ASN A 114 -17.02 -19.32 -23.43
N ASP A 115 -16.82 -19.22 -24.72
CA ASP A 115 -16.76 -17.97 -25.47
C ASP A 115 -18.08 -17.72 -26.20
N GLN A 116 -18.34 -16.48 -26.63
CA GLN A 116 -19.60 -16.14 -27.31
C GLN A 116 -19.76 -16.82 -28.68
N ASN A 117 -18.69 -17.35 -29.27
CA ASN A 117 -18.66 -17.78 -30.66
C ASN A 117 -18.68 -19.30 -30.84
N SER A 118 -18.33 -20.09 -29.78
CA SER A 118 -18.06 -21.53 -29.93
C SER A 118 -19.25 -22.45 -29.58
N GLY A 119 -20.44 -21.93 -29.34
CA GLY A 119 -21.62 -22.73 -29.00
C GLY A 119 -21.62 -23.28 -27.58
N PRO A 120 -21.65 -24.61 -27.34
CA PRO A 120 -21.56 -25.17 -26.00
C PRO A 120 -20.19 -24.93 -25.42
N GLY A 121 -20.12 -24.72 -24.08
CA GLY A 121 -18.82 -24.62 -23.38
C GLY A 121 -18.03 -25.90 -23.44
N TRP A 122 -16.76 -25.79 -23.16
CA TRP A 122 -15.79 -26.91 -23.18
C TRP A 122 -15.09 -27.02 -21.85
N LYS A 123 -14.77 -28.26 -21.48
CA LYS A 123 -13.99 -28.58 -20.29
C LYS A 123 -12.72 -29.31 -20.69
N ALA A 124 -11.58 -28.87 -20.14
CA ALA A 124 -10.31 -29.53 -20.21
C ALA A 124 -9.89 -30.01 -18.82
N GLU A 125 -9.49 -31.26 -18.69
CA GLU A 125 -8.92 -31.82 -17.48
C GLU A 125 -7.48 -32.25 -17.73
N ALA A 126 -6.57 -31.86 -16.83
CA ALA A 126 -5.19 -32.28 -16.86
C ALA A 126 -4.81 -32.86 -15.50
N GLU A 127 -4.39 -34.11 -15.48
CA GLU A 127 -3.99 -34.80 -14.24
C GLU A 127 -2.56 -35.30 -14.34
N GLY A 128 -1.71 -34.81 -13.53
CA GLY A 128 -0.40 -35.13 -12.95
C GLY A 128 0.62 -35.96 -13.67
N ARG A 129 0.32 -37.03 -14.38
CA ARG A 129 1.35 -37.92 -14.91
C ARG A 129 1.62 -37.79 -16.39
N ASP A 130 0.61 -37.74 -17.19
CA ASP A 130 0.80 -37.87 -18.65
C ASP A 130 0.48 -36.56 -19.40
N MET A 131 0.00 -35.50 -18.66
CA MET A 131 -0.38 -34.20 -19.22
C MET A 131 -1.32 -34.32 -20.45
N ALA A 132 -1.97 -35.48 -20.60
CA ALA A 132 -2.98 -35.67 -21.62
C ALA A 132 -4.21 -34.82 -21.26
N VAL A 133 -4.51 -33.87 -22.13
CA VAL A 133 -5.70 -33.02 -21.96
C VAL A 133 -6.90 -33.80 -22.45
N ASN A 134 -7.85 -34.07 -21.55
CA ASN A 134 -9.13 -34.64 -21.90
C ASN A 134 -10.15 -33.52 -22.12
N LEU A 135 -10.63 -33.40 -23.36
CA LEU A 135 -11.62 -32.41 -23.74
C LEU A 135 -13.01 -33.01 -23.76
N ALA A 136 -13.97 -32.33 -23.15
CA ALA A 136 -15.38 -32.72 -23.16
C ALA A 136 -16.27 -31.47 -23.24
N PRO A 137 -17.41 -31.56 -23.96
CA PRO A 137 -18.40 -30.49 -23.96
C PRO A 137 -19.06 -30.37 -22.57
N VAL A 138 -19.34 -29.14 -22.14
CA VAL A 138 -19.96 -28.84 -20.84
C VAL A 138 -20.87 -27.64 -20.95
N ALA A 139 -21.96 -27.63 -20.21
CA ALA A 139 -22.77 -26.43 -20.07
C ALA A 139 -22.05 -25.44 -19.15
N HIS A 140 -21.58 -24.34 -19.69
CA HIS A 140 -20.87 -23.27 -18.96
C HIS A 140 -21.39 -21.90 -19.43
N PRO A 141 -21.65 -20.94 -18.52
CA PRO A 141 -21.95 -19.57 -18.91
C PRO A 141 -20.74 -18.94 -19.60
N LEU A 142 -20.91 -17.77 -20.21
CA LEU A 142 -19.80 -16.98 -20.74
C LEU A 142 -18.74 -16.75 -19.65
N GLY A 143 -17.46 -16.93 -20.01
CA GLY A 143 -16.32 -16.79 -19.10
C GLY A 143 -15.61 -18.12 -18.84
N THR A 144 -14.83 -18.14 -17.76
CA THR A 144 -13.96 -19.27 -17.41
C THR A 144 -14.10 -19.67 -15.93
N THR A 145 -14.07 -20.97 -15.69
CA THR A 145 -13.91 -21.52 -14.34
C THR A 145 -12.66 -22.40 -14.30
N VAL A 146 -11.70 -22.05 -13.46
CA VAL A 146 -10.51 -22.87 -13.21
C VAL A 146 -10.60 -23.47 -11.82
N GLU A 147 -10.53 -24.81 -11.75
CA GLU A 147 -10.44 -25.56 -10.49
C GLU A 147 -9.06 -26.18 -10.33
N VAL A 148 -8.43 -25.92 -9.19
CA VAL A 148 -7.16 -26.52 -8.78
C VAL A 148 -7.41 -27.31 -7.52
N ARG A 149 -7.23 -28.64 -7.61
CA ARG A 149 -7.46 -29.58 -6.49
C ARG A 149 -6.16 -30.24 -6.06
N ASP A 150 -6.08 -30.58 -4.79
CA ASP A 150 -5.01 -31.37 -4.19
C ASP A 150 -3.60 -30.84 -4.52
N LEU A 151 -3.36 -29.54 -4.27
CA LEU A 151 -2.10 -28.90 -4.56
C LEU A 151 -0.94 -29.65 -3.90
N PHE A 152 0.13 -29.91 -4.69
CA PHE A 152 1.32 -30.68 -4.30
C PHE A 152 1.07 -32.16 -3.95
N PHE A 153 0.00 -32.78 -4.48
CA PHE A 153 -0.27 -34.19 -4.22
C PHE A 153 0.87 -35.12 -4.70
N ASN A 154 1.55 -34.75 -5.78
CA ASN A 154 2.65 -35.50 -6.39
C ASN A 154 4.05 -34.98 -6.00
N THR A 155 4.14 -33.97 -5.15
CA THR A 155 5.38 -33.35 -4.67
C THR A 155 5.37 -33.23 -3.13
N PRO A 156 5.47 -34.36 -2.40
CA PRO A 156 5.31 -34.38 -0.94
C PRO A 156 6.34 -33.53 -0.19
N ALA A 157 7.54 -33.35 -0.75
CA ALA A 157 8.53 -32.46 -0.18
C ALA A 157 8.02 -31.01 -0.13
N ARG A 158 7.44 -30.50 -1.25
CA ARG A 158 6.85 -29.14 -1.29
C ARG A 158 5.65 -29.01 -0.36
N ARG A 159 4.80 -30.03 -0.29
CA ARG A 159 3.65 -30.03 0.60
C ARG A 159 4.03 -29.85 2.08
N LYS A 160 5.19 -30.38 2.50
CA LYS A 160 5.72 -30.18 3.88
C LYS A 160 6.15 -28.73 4.18
N PHE A 161 6.45 -27.92 3.18
CA PHE A 161 6.80 -26.52 3.37
C PHE A 161 5.59 -25.59 3.51
N LEU A 162 4.39 -26.07 3.21
CA LEU A 162 3.17 -25.31 3.46
C LEU A 162 2.99 -25.07 4.95
N ARG A 163 2.50 -23.90 5.29
CA ARG A 163 2.15 -23.52 6.66
C ARG A 163 0.76 -24.05 7.03
N THR A 164 0.26 -23.62 8.17
CA THR A 164 -1.11 -23.98 8.58
C THR A 164 -2.15 -23.44 7.60
N GLU A 165 -3.31 -24.11 7.51
CA GLU A 165 -4.42 -23.69 6.63
C GLU A 165 -4.81 -22.22 6.85
N ALA A 166 -4.83 -21.77 8.11
CA ALA A 166 -5.12 -20.38 8.47
C ALA A 166 -4.06 -19.39 7.92
N THR A 167 -2.78 -19.79 7.96
CA THR A 167 -1.69 -18.95 7.44
C THR A 167 -1.73 -18.86 5.91
N GLU A 168 -1.97 -19.98 5.22
CA GLU A 168 -2.07 -19.97 3.76
C GLU A 168 -3.31 -19.20 3.30
N TYR A 169 -4.45 -19.37 3.99
CA TYR A 169 -5.65 -18.59 3.72
C TYR A 169 -5.42 -17.08 3.91
N LYS A 170 -4.75 -16.65 4.99
CA LYS A 170 -4.43 -15.23 5.21
C LYS A 170 -3.62 -14.62 4.06
N ARG A 171 -2.73 -15.41 3.44
CA ARG A 171 -1.96 -14.97 2.27
C ARG A 171 -2.80 -14.85 1.00
N ILE A 172 -3.78 -15.77 0.82
CA ILE A 172 -4.76 -15.67 -0.26
C ILE A 172 -5.61 -14.40 -0.09
N ASP A 173 -6.09 -14.16 1.13
CA ASP A 173 -6.86 -12.96 1.49
C ASP A 173 -6.06 -11.66 1.19
N GLU A 174 -4.77 -11.65 1.53
CA GLU A 174 -3.88 -10.51 1.23
C GLU A 174 -3.74 -10.27 -0.30
N VAL A 175 -3.62 -11.32 -1.10
CA VAL A 175 -3.59 -11.21 -2.57
C VAL A 175 -4.87 -10.63 -3.11
N LEU A 176 -6.03 -11.15 -2.66
CA LEU A 176 -7.32 -10.63 -3.09
C LEU A 176 -7.51 -9.16 -2.73
N ARG A 177 -7.19 -8.77 -1.49
CA ARG A 177 -7.28 -7.37 -1.05
C ARG A 177 -6.44 -6.43 -1.91
N LYS A 178 -5.22 -6.83 -2.28
CA LYS A 178 -4.36 -6.05 -3.18
C LYS A 178 -4.97 -5.89 -4.57
N LEU A 179 -5.50 -6.97 -5.15
CA LEU A 179 -6.14 -6.90 -6.47
C LEU A 179 -7.46 -6.13 -6.42
N ALA A 180 -8.24 -6.27 -5.35
CA ALA A 180 -9.47 -5.50 -5.17
C ALA A 180 -9.23 -4.00 -5.00
N LEU A 181 -8.07 -3.59 -4.48
CA LEU A 181 -7.66 -2.19 -4.42
C LEU A 181 -7.12 -1.68 -5.76
N SER A 182 -6.59 -2.53 -6.64
CA SER A 182 -6.08 -2.10 -7.96
C SER A 182 -7.13 -2.10 -9.07
N HIS A 183 -8.24 -2.84 -8.89
CA HIS A 183 -9.30 -3.02 -9.90
C HIS A 183 -10.66 -2.72 -9.28
N PHE A 184 -10.97 -1.44 -9.18
CA PHE A 184 -12.22 -0.96 -8.59
C PHE A 184 -13.45 -1.29 -9.46
N GLU A 185 -13.26 -1.48 -10.74
CA GLU A 185 -14.28 -1.82 -11.74
C GLU A 185 -14.76 -3.26 -11.67
N ILE A 186 -14.06 -4.13 -10.91
CA ILE A 186 -14.36 -5.58 -10.82
C ILE A 186 -15.04 -5.91 -9.50
N ASP A 187 -16.08 -6.76 -9.57
CA ASP A 187 -16.73 -7.38 -8.41
C ASP A 187 -15.98 -8.65 -8.00
N PHE A 188 -15.53 -8.72 -6.75
CA PHE A 188 -14.84 -9.88 -6.19
C PHE A 188 -15.62 -10.49 -5.04
N THR A 189 -15.88 -11.80 -5.11
CA THR A 189 -16.48 -12.56 -4.02
C THR A 189 -15.53 -13.67 -3.56
N LEU A 190 -15.23 -13.76 -2.27
CA LEU A 190 -14.41 -14.81 -1.69
C LEU A 190 -15.22 -15.67 -0.72
N HIS A 191 -15.21 -16.97 -0.97
CA HIS A 191 -15.72 -17.99 -0.07
C HIS A 191 -14.57 -18.81 0.54
N ASN A 192 -14.64 -19.06 1.81
CA ASN A 192 -13.69 -19.95 2.53
C ASN A 192 -14.47 -21.07 3.21
N ASN A 193 -14.16 -22.31 2.83
CA ASN A 193 -14.86 -23.52 3.33
C ASN A 193 -16.39 -23.38 3.21
N GLY A 194 -16.88 -22.89 2.07
CA GLY A 194 -18.31 -22.70 1.76
C GLY A 194 -18.99 -21.49 2.39
N LYS A 195 -18.26 -20.66 3.17
CA LYS A 195 -18.78 -19.44 3.78
C LYS A 195 -18.27 -18.22 3.02
N ALA A 196 -19.17 -17.30 2.67
CA ALA A 196 -18.79 -16.00 2.11
C ALA A 196 -18.04 -15.19 3.18
N VAL A 197 -16.84 -14.71 2.83
CA VAL A 197 -15.97 -13.94 3.73
C VAL A 197 -15.86 -12.50 3.25
N HIS A 198 -15.65 -12.28 1.96
CA HIS A 198 -15.58 -10.96 1.35
C HIS A 198 -16.47 -10.85 0.14
N HIS A 199 -17.05 -9.66 -0.03
CA HIS A 199 -17.71 -9.23 -1.25
C HIS A 199 -17.35 -7.77 -1.53
N PHE A 200 -16.41 -7.56 -2.45
CA PHE A 200 -15.96 -6.24 -2.90
C PHE A 200 -16.67 -5.90 -4.21
N ARG A 201 -17.77 -5.15 -4.10
CA ARG A 201 -18.59 -4.76 -5.28
C ARG A 201 -17.82 -3.84 -6.20
N ALA A 202 -18.02 -3.95 -7.51
CA ALA A 202 -17.55 -2.98 -8.49
C ALA A 202 -18.02 -1.57 -8.12
N THR A 203 -17.17 -0.57 -8.37
CA THR A 203 -17.40 0.81 -7.97
C THR A 203 -17.34 1.73 -9.18
N THR A 204 -18.21 2.73 -9.21
CA THR A 204 -18.31 3.72 -10.30
C THR A 204 -18.03 5.15 -9.83
N SER A 205 -17.96 5.35 -8.51
CA SER A 205 -17.75 6.67 -7.90
C SER A 205 -16.67 6.63 -6.83
N GLN A 206 -16.06 7.78 -6.55
CA GLN A 206 -15.07 7.92 -5.48
C GLN A 206 -15.63 7.48 -4.11
N ALA A 207 -16.86 7.85 -3.79
CA ALA A 207 -17.50 7.45 -2.53
C ALA A 207 -17.65 5.92 -2.38
N GLU A 208 -17.84 5.19 -3.49
CA GLU A 208 -17.85 3.73 -3.49
C GLU A 208 -16.45 3.15 -3.38
N GLN A 209 -15.45 3.75 -4.02
CA GLN A 209 -14.04 3.39 -3.85
C GLN A 209 -13.62 3.56 -2.39
N GLU A 210 -13.97 4.66 -1.74
CA GLU A 210 -13.70 4.90 -0.32
C GLU A 210 -14.35 3.84 0.59
N ARG A 211 -15.57 3.41 0.29
CA ARG A 211 -16.21 2.29 1.00
C ARG A 211 -15.43 0.99 0.85
N ARG A 212 -14.93 0.69 -0.36
CA ARG A 212 -14.07 -0.49 -0.59
C ARG A 212 -12.74 -0.36 0.15
N VAL A 213 -12.09 0.80 0.10
CA VAL A 213 -10.85 1.06 0.85
C VAL A 213 -11.10 0.92 2.35
N ALA A 214 -12.22 1.46 2.88
CA ALA A 214 -12.60 1.28 4.27
C ALA A 214 -12.84 -0.19 4.66
N ALA A 215 -13.45 -0.98 3.77
CA ALA A 215 -13.67 -2.41 3.99
C ALA A 215 -12.35 -3.20 4.04
N ILE A 216 -11.31 -2.77 3.33
CA ILE A 216 -10.00 -3.44 3.26
C ILE A 216 -9.03 -2.93 4.31
N CYS A 217 -8.89 -1.60 4.46
CA CYS A 217 -7.92 -0.95 5.33
C CYS A 217 -8.48 -0.60 6.71
N GLY A 218 -9.79 -0.72 6.90
CA GLY A 218 -10.53 -0.31 8.09
C GLY A 218 -11.12 1.10 7.97
N PRO A 219 -12.31 1.36 8.57
CA PRO A 219 -12.98 2.66 8.49
C PRO A 219 -12.12 3.78 9.08
N ALA A 220 -11.39 3.52 10.17
CA ALA A 220 -10.52 4.49 10.80
C ALA A 220 -9.41 5.02 9.85
N PHE A 221 -9.01 4.26 8.83
CA PHE A 221 -8.06 4.76 7.82
C PHE A 221 -8.70 5.87 6.98
N ILE A 222 -9.88 5.65 6.41
CA ILE A 222 -10.57 6.65 5.56
C ILE A 222 -10.96 7.88 6.36
N GLU A 223 -11.42 7.72 7.60
CA GLU A 223 -11.75 8.84 8.49
C GLU A 223 -10.55 9.74 8.80
N ASN A 224 -9.34 9.20 8.68
CA ASN A 224 -8.08 9.90 8.93
C ASN A 224 -7.17 9.93 7.69
N ALA A 225 -7.73 9.93 6.51
CA ALA A 225 -6.99 10.00 5.26
C ALA A 225 -7.43 11.20 4.42
N LEU A 226 -6.48 11.76 3.68
CA LEU A 226 -6.71 12.78 2.68
C LEU A 226 -6.70 12.10 1.29
N TYR A 227 -7.69 12.41 0.45
CA TYR A 227 -7.67 12.07 -0.96
C TYR A 227 -6.84 13.10 -1.73
N LEU A 228 -5.96 12.63 -2.60
CA LEU A 228 -5.18 13.47 -3.51
C LEU A 228 -5.32 12.96 -4.95
N ASP A 229 -5.24 13.89 -5.90
CA ASP A 229 -5.16 13.62 -7.33
C ASP A 229 -4.33 14.74 -7.97
N LEU A 230 -3.10 14.43 -8.34
CA LEU A 230 -2.09 15.38 -8.76
C LEU A 230 -1.42 14.88 -10.04
N GLU A 231 -1.30 15.77 -11.02
CA GLU A 231 -0.65 15.47 -12.29
C GLU A 231 0.46 16.47 -12.57
N ALA A 232 1.66 15.96 -12.89
CA ALA A 232 2.79 16.77 -13.37
C ALA A 232 3.81 15.90 -14.11
N ALA A 233 4.49 16.47 -15.10
CA ALA A 233 5.57 15.82 -15.86
C ALA A 233 5.18 14.49 -16.51
N GLY A 234 3.93 14.31 -16.93
CA GLY A 234 3.43 13.04 -17.48
C GLY A 234 3.18 11.93 -16.46
N LEU A 235 3.23 12.27 -15.17
CA LEU A 235 2.93 11.38 -14.05
C LEU A 235 1.65 11.87 -13.37
N ARG A 236 0.75 10.93 -13.01
CA ARG A 236 -0.41 11.20 -12.17
C ARG A 236 -0.34 10.38 -10.90
N LEU A 237 -0.42 11.05 -9.74
CA LEU A 237 -0.48 10.42 -8.43
C LEU A 237 -1.84 10.68 -7.81
N TRP A 238 -2.60 9.62 -7.52
CA TRP A 238 -3.90 9.75 -6.86
C TRP A 238 -4.08 8.69 -5.79
N GLY A 239 -5.06 8.88 -4.91
CA GLY A 239 -5.41 7.94 -3.85
C GLY A 239 -5.49 8.60 -2.47
N TRP A 240 -5.28 7.80 -1.43
CA TRP A 240 -5.50 8.20 -0.03
C TRP A 240 -4.21 8.12 0.77
N VAL A 241 -3.88 9.21 1.46
CA VAL A 241 -2.75 9.28 2.38
C VAL A 241 -3.26 9.51 3.80
N GLY A 242 -2.81 8.71 4.76
CA GLY A 242 -3.18 8.88 6.16
C GLY A 242 -2.59 10.15 6.74
N LEU A 243 -3.38 10.85 7.56
CA LEU A 243 -2.90 11.99 8.33
C LEU A 243 -1.74 11.57 9.24
N PRO A 244 -0.78 12.46 9.55
CA PRO A 244 0.33 12.15 10.46
C PRO A 244 -0.11 11.62 11.82
N THR A 245 -1.30 12.04 12.27
CA THR A 245 -1.94 11.57 13.51
C THR A 245 -2.38 10.11 13.44
N PHE A 246 -2.67 9.58 12.24
CA PHE A 246 -3.01 8.19 11.97
C PHE A 246 -1.78 7.38 11.55
N SER A 247 -0.75 7.38 12.36
CA SER A 247 0.45 6.60 12.10
C SER A 247 0.38 5.20 12.70
N ARG A 248 1.03 4.22 12.07
CA ARG A 248 1.01 2.80 12.45
C ARG A 248 2.33 2.37 13.09
N SER A 249 2.28 1.42 14.02
CA SER A 249 3.49 0.77 14.58
C SER A 249 4.14 -0.20 13.59
N GLN A 250 3.38 -0.66 12.59
CA GLN A 250 3.85 -1.56 11.53
C GLN A 250 3.45 -1.00 10.16
N GLY A 251 4.24 -1.29 9.12
CA GLY A 251 3.94 -0.89 7.74
C GLY A 251 2.93 -1.81 7.04
N ASP A 252 1.82 -2.12 7.69
CA ASP A 252 0.79 -3.05 7.23
C ASP A 252 -0.25 -2.42 6.29
N LEU A 253 -0.43 -1.09 6.34
CA LEU A 253 -1.33 -0.33 5.47
C LEU A 253 -0.54 0.54 4.48
N GLN A 254 0.34 -0.08 3.71
CA GLN A 254 1.15 0.58 2.69
C GLN A 254 0.92 -0.09 1.34
N TYR A 255 -0.05 0.45 0.59
CA TYR A 255 -0.40 -0.04 -0.73
C TYR A 255 0.02 0.98 -1.79
N PHE A 256 0.89 0.56 -2.69
CA PHE A 256 1.32 1.39 -3.81
C PHE A 256 1.14 0.62 -5.13
N TYR A 257 0.58 1.31 -6.10
CA TYR A 257 0.28 0.75 -7.41
C TYR A 257 0.92 1.59 -8.51
N VAL A 258 1.45 0.93 -9.53
CA VAL A 258 1.95 1.56 -10.75
C VAL A 258 1.22 0.93 -11.93
N ASN A 259 0.45 1.72 -12.67
CA ASN A 259 -0.36 1.26 -13.78
C ASN A 259 -1.18 -0.01 -13.42
N GLY A 260 -1.86 0.00 -12.27
CA GLY A 260 -2.65 -1.12 -11.76
C GLY A 260 -1.87 -2.27 -11.10
N ARG A 261 -0.53 -2.27 -11.13
CA ARG A 261 0.30 -3.31 -10.51
C ARG A 261 0.71 -2.94 -9.09
N SER A 262 0.48 -3.83 -8.14
CA SER A 262 0.95 -3.65 -6.75
C SER A 262 2.46 -3.81 -6.68
N ILE A 263 3.17 -2.78 -6.27
CA ILE A 263 4.63 -2.79 -6.13
C ILE A 263 5.08 -2.52 -4.70
N ARG A 264 6.31 -3.00 -4.38
CA ARG A 264 7.05 -2.68 -3.16
C ARG A 264 8.44 -2.21 -3.56
N ASP A 265 8.55 -0.94 -3.89
CA ASP A 265 9.78 -0.35 -4.36
C ASP A 265 10.45 0.49 -3.27
N LYS A 266 11.80 0.47 -3.24
CA LYS A 266 12.58 1.21 -2.25
C LYS A 266 12.53 2.72 -2.50
N LEU A 267 12.50 3.15 -3.76
CA LEU A 267 12.40 4.55 -4.15
C LEU A 267 11.10 5.16 -3.65
N VAL A 268 9.98 4.47 -3.90
CA VAL A 268 8.66 4.89 -3.42
C VAL A 268 8.62 4.95 -1.90
N THR A 269 9.10 3.89 -1.24
CA THR A 269 9.15 3.84 0.24
C THR A 269 9.99 4.98 0.81
N HIS A 270 11.09 5.32 0.15
CA HIS A 270 11.97 6.43 0.57
C HIS A 270 11.28 7.79 0.37
N ALA A 271 10.69 8.04 -0.80
CA ALA A 271 9.98 9.28 -1.10
C ALA A 271 8.83 9.53 -0.11
N VAL A 272 8.01 8.51 0.16
CA VAL A 272 6.91 8.61 1.14
C VAL A 272 7.45 8.88 2.55
N ARG A 273 8.46 8.13 3.02
CA ARG A 273 9.05 8.36 4.35
C ARG A 273 9.63 9.76 4.48
N GLN A 274 10.28 10.26 3.44
CA GLN A 274 10.85 11.60 3.43
C GLN A 274 9.76 12.67 3.52
N ALA A 275 8.63 12.49 2.81
CA ALA A 275 7.49 13.41 2.87
C ALA A 275 6.86 13.49 4.28
N TYR A 276 6.89 12.41 5.03
CA TYR A 276 6.36 12.36 6.41
C TYR A 276 7.39 12.67 7.49
N ARG A 277 8.66 12.89 7.14
CA ARG A 277 9.77 12.95 8.11
C ARG A 277 9.57 14.01 9.18
N ASP A 278 9.10 15.19 8.78
CA ASP A 278 9.01 16.35 9.66
C ASP A 278 7.72 16.40 10.49
N VAL A 279 6.76 15.54 10.16
CA VAL A 279 5.41 15.55 10.77
C VAL A 279 5.03 14.25 11.48
N MET A 280 5.88 13.22 11.40
CA MET A 280 5.59 11.92 12.00
C MET A 280 6.63 11.50 13.03
N TYR A 281 6.17 10.95 14.16
CA TYR A 281 7.05 10.48 15.23
C TYR A 281 7.97 9.33 14.76
N GLN A 282 9.22 9.33 15.23
CA GLN A 282 10.21 8.29 14.88
C GLN A 282 9.72 6.89 15.24
N GLY A 283 9.97 5.91 14.36
CA GLY A 283 9.52 4.52 14.54
C GLY A 283 8.07 4.24 14.16
N ARG A 284 7.33 5.26 13.67
CA ARG A 284 5.99 5.08 13.13
C ARG A 284 6.02 4.95 11.61
N HIS A 285 4.96 4.36 11.06
CA HIS A 285 4.81 4.13 9.63
C HIS A 285 3.58 4.86 9.11
N PRO A 286 3.69 5.59 7.98
CA PRO A 286 2.54 6.17 7.32
C PRO A 286 1.64 5.07 6.74
N ALA A 287 0.33 5.32 6.74
CA ALA A 287 -0.66 4.49 6.05
C ALA A 287 -1.06 5.18 4.74
N PHE A 288 -1.12 4.43 3.65
CA PHE A 288 -1.52 4.98 2.36
C PHE A 288 -2.03 3.91 1.39
N VAL A 289 -2.88 4.34 0.47
CA VAL A 289 -3.30 3.60 -0.73
C VAL A 289 -3.11 4.55 -1.90
N LEU A 290 -2.03 4.40 -2.64
CA LEU A 290 -1.59 5.34 -3.68
C LEU A 290 -1.44 4.66 -5.04
N TYR A 291 -1.79 5.39 -6.08
CA TYR A 291 -1.73 4.96 -7.47
C TYR A 291 -0.89 5.96 -8.26
N LEU A 292 0.11 5.44 -8.94
CA LEU A 292 0.95 6.19 -9.89
C LEU A 292 0.61 5.72 -11.31
N GLU A 293 0.16 6.61 -12.13
CA GLU A 293 -0.02 6.42 -13.55
C GLU A 293 1.13 7.10 -14.29
N ALA A 294 1.76 6.37 -15.17
CA ALA A 294 2.89 6.84 -15.97
C ALA A 294 2.92 6.11 -17.32
N ASN A 295 3.65 6.67 -18.27
CA ASN A 295 3.82 6.05 -19.59
C ASN A 295 4.46 4.65 -19.43
N PRO A 296 3.81 3.56 -19.90
CA PRO A 296 4.36 2.20 -19.81
C PRO A 296 5.76 2.05 -20.41
N ALA A 297 6.10 2.80 -21.46
CA ALA A 297 7.43 2.78 -22.08
C ALA A 297 8.56 3.33 -21.19
N GLU A 298 8.22 4.01 -20.09
CA GLU A 298 9.18 4.57 -19.13
C GLU A 298 9.38 3.69 -17.89
N ILE A 299 8.66 2.54 -17.83
CA ILE A 299 8.65 1.66 -16.68
C ILE A 299 9.02 0.23 -17.11
N ASP A 300 10.17 -0.25 -16.67
CA ASP A 300 10.52 -1.65 -16.82
C ASP A 300 9.92 -2.47 -15.66
N VAL A 301 8.96 -3.32 -15.98
CA VAL A 301 8.25 -4.20 -15.03
C VAL A 301 8.83 -5.63 -14.99
N ASN A 302 9.79 -5.95 -15.85
CA ASN A 302 10.38 -7.30 -15.97
C ASN A 302 11.66 -7.46 -15.13
N VAL A 303 11.73 -6.80 -13.97
CA VAL A 303 12.93 -6.79 -13.11
C VAL A 303 13.00 -8.01 -12.20
N HIS A 304 11.86 -8.50 -11.70
CA HIS A 304 11.81 -9.60 -10.74
C HIS A 304 10.75 -10.65 -11.12
N PRO A 305 10.98 -11.96 -10.89
CA PRO A 305 10.01 -13.02 -11.21
C PRO A 305 8.61 -12.80 -10.61
N THR A 306 8.53 -12.24 -9.40
CA THR A 306 7.26 -11.94 -8.70
C THR A 306 6.64 -10.60 -9.10
N LYS A 307 7.30 -9.80 -9.97
CA LYS A 307 6.84 -8.50 -10.48
C LYS A 307 6.50 -7.47 -9.37
N HIS A 308 7.14 -7.57 -8.21
CA HIS A 308 6.93 -6.62 -7.10
C HIS A 308 7.86 -5.41 -7.15
N GLU A 309 8.88 -5.42 -7.99
CA GLU A 309 9.81 -4.33 -8.21
C GLU A 309 9.70 -3.83 -9.64
N VAL A 310 9.81 -2.54 -9.83
CA VAL A 310 9.84 -1.89 -11.15
C VAL A 310 11.07 -1.00 -11.25
N ARG A 311 11.54 -0.77 -12.46
CA ARG A 311 12.59 0.23 -12.72
C ARG A 311 11.99 1.37 -13.53
N PHE A 312 12.07 2.56 -12.97
CA PHE A 312 11.72 3.77 -13.68
C PHE A 312 12.91 4.24 -14.53
N ARG A 313 12.68 4.63 -15.77
CA ARG A 313 13.70 5.18 -16.66
C ARG A 313 14.32 6.44 -16.04
N ASP A 314 13.50 7.32 -15.49
CA ASP A 314 13.92 8.49 -14.71
C ASP A 314 13.45 8.36 -13.25
N SER A 315 14.23 7.60 -12.48
CA SER A 315 13.96 7.37 -11.05
C SER A 315 13.99 8.66 -10.23
N ARG A 316 14.77 9.67 -10.63
CA ARG A 316 14.89 10.93 -9.91
C ARG A 316 13.65 11.78 -10.06
N THR A 317 13.15 11.93 -11.28
CA THR A 317 11.90 12.68 -11.55
C THR A 317 10.72 12.05 -10.81
N VAL A 318 10.60 10.71 -10.82
CA VAL A 318 9.55 10.00 -10.08
C VAL A 318 9.68 10.23 -8.57
N HIS A 319 10.89 10.11 -8.01
CA HIS A 319 11.12 10.37 -6.59
C HIS A 319 10.73 11.79 -6.19
N ASP A 320 11.22 12.79 -6.93
CA ASP A 320 10.97 14.20 -6.64
C ASP A 320 9.49 14.57 -6.80
N PHE A 321 8.81 13.98 -7.80
CA PHE A 321 7.36 14.14 -7.97
C PHE A 321 6.59 13.57 -6.77
N LEU A 322 6.86 12.32 -6.39
CA LEU A 322 6.21 11.68 -5.24
C LEU A 322 6.46 12.47 -3.95
N PHE A 323 7.71 12.84 -3.69
CA PHE A 323 8.07 13.59 -2.49
C PHE A 323 7.35 14.93 -2.42
N ARG A 324 7.42 15.76 -3.49
CA ARG A 324 6.82 17.09 -3.51
C ARG A 324 5.30 17.03 -3.40
N SER A 325 4.67 16.11 -4.12
CA SER A 325 3.22 15.90 -4.10
C SER A 325 2.72 15.55 -2.71
N LEU A 326 3.35 14.59 -2.06
CA LEU A 326 2.97 14.15 -0.72
C LEU A 326 3.31 15.18 0.34
N HIS A 327 4.50 15.79 0.29
CA HIS A 327 4.92 16.82 1.23
C HIS A 327 3.97 18.02 1.21
N ARG A 328 3.59 18.49 0.00
CA ARG A 328 2.63 19.58 -0.16
C ARG A 328 1.26 19.22 0.40
N ALA A 329 0.73 18.04 0.03
CA ALA A 329 -0.57 17.57 0.52
C ALA A 329 -0.63 17.45 2.04
N ILE A 330 0.47 17.05 2.67
CA ILE A 330 0.56 16.90 4.13
C ILE A 330 0.79 18.25 4.82
N ALA A 331 1.57 19.16 4.22
CA ALA A 331 1.86 20.49 4.78
C ALA A 331 0.63 21.43 4.78
N ASP A 332 -0.27 21.28 3.80
CA ASP A 332 -1.49 22.08 3.68
C ASP A 332 -2.59 21.69 4.70
N ILE A 333 -2.37 20.60 5.48
CA ILE A 333 -3.33 20.15 6.50
C ILE A 333 -3.21 21.03 7.74
N ARG A 334 -4.23 21.84 8.03
CA ARG A 334 -4.35 22.59 9.26
C ARG A 334 -5.01 21.75 10.37
N PRO A 335 -4.59 21.87 11.64
CA PRO A 335 -5.30 21.25 12.75
C PRO A 335 -6.73 21.80 12.82
N GLY A 336 -7.72 20.98 12.48
CA GLY A 336 -9.14 21.35 12.46
C GLY A 336 -9.84 21.15 11.11
N ASP A 337 -9.13 20.90 10.04
CA ASP A 337 -9.73 20.54 8.76
C ASP A 337 -10.30 19.12 8.86
N THR A 338 -11.61 19.00 8.73
CA THR A 338 -12.29 17.71 8.58
C THR A 338 -11.93 17.10 7.20
N PRO A 339 -11.71 15.78 7.09
CA PRO A 339 -11.19 15.11 5.88
C PRO A 339 -12.08 15.14 4.62
N ALA A 340 -13.08 16.01 4.55
CA ALA A 340 -14.05 16.07 3.47
C ALA A 340 -13.75 17.10 2.38
N ALA A 341 -12.60 17.78 2.38
CA ALA A 341 -12.27 18.78 1.37
C ALA A 341 -11.40 18.17 0.26
N GLN A 342 -12.00 17.96 -0.89
CA GLN A 342 -11.32 17.66 -2.15
C GLN A 342 -10.31 18.77 -2.48
N VAL A 343 -9.03 18.49 -2.44
CA VAL A 343 -8.02 19.41 -2.97
C VAL A 343 -7.82 19.10 -4.46
N ALA A 344 -8.71 19.63 -5.29
CA ALA A 344 -8.44 19.79 -6.70
C ALA A 344 -7.56 21.03 -6.86
N ILE A 345 -6.26 20.87 -7.00
CA ILE A 345 -5.34 21.97 -7.30
C ILE A 345 -5.28 22.13 -8.81
N THR A 346 -6.14 23.00 -9.33
CA THR A 346 -5.96 23.56 -10.66
C THR A 346 -4.85 24.62 -10.57
N GLU A 347 -3.82 24.51 -11.38
CA GLU A 347 -2.80 25.56 -11.51
C GLU A 347 -3.46 26.90 -11.85
N GLN A 348 -3.53 27.81 -10.89
CA GLN A 348 -3.82 29.20 -11.14
C GLN A 348 -2.52 29.98 -11.25
N THR A 349 -2.28 30.51 -12.43
CA THR A 349 -1.31 31.59 -12.75
C THR A 349 -1.47 32.74 -11.74
N PRO A 350 -0.40 33.36 -11.28
CA PRO A 350 -0.49 34.42 -10.28
C PRO A 350 -1.12 35.67 -10.89
N SER A 351 -2.31 36.01 -10.43
CA SER A 351 -2.93 37.30 -10.68
C SER A 351 -2.55 38.27 -9.56
N GLU A 352 -2.26 39.50 -9.92
CA GLU A 352 -1.80 40.61 -9.08
C GLU A 352 -2.72 40.93 -7.88
N PRO A 353 -2.20 41.47 -6.79
CA PRO A 353 -2.96 41.66 -5.54
C PRO A 353 -3.84 42.94 -5.62
N HIS A 354 -5.16 42.77 -5.63
CA HIS A 354 -6.10 43.84 -5.36
C HIS A 354 -6.33 43.97 -3.83
N TRP A 355 -5.92 45.10 -3.28
CA TRP A 355 -6.20 45.57 -1.93
C TRP A 355 -7.71 45.76 -1.73
N ARG A 356 -8.33 45.01 -0.80
CA ARG A 356 -9.68 45.28 -0.32
C ARG A 356 -9.63 45.77 1.13
N THR A 357 -10.35 46.84 1.36
CA THR A 357 -10.58 47.56 2.62
C THR A 357 -11.26 46.66 3.68
N PRO A 358 -11.04 46.92 4.98
CA PRO A 358 -11.60 46.10 6.08
C PRO A 358 -13.10 46.34 6.25
N VAL A 359 -13.84 45.24 6.42
CA VAL A 359 -15.25 45.27 6.86
C VAL A 359 -15.31 45.11 8.38
N GLU A 360 -15.97 46.05 9.03
CA GLU A 360 -16.23 46.06 10.49
C GLU A 360 -16.96 44.78 10.93
N GLN A 361 -16.44 44.11 11.95
CA GLN A 361 -17.10 43.01 12.65
C GLN A 361 -17.87 43.54 13.87
N SER A 362 -19.17 43.31 13.87
CA SER A 362 -20.05 43.55 14.99
C SER A 362 -19.78 42.54 16.12
N ALA A 363 -19.56 43.04 17.32
CA ALA A 363 -19.38 42.26 18.52
C ALA A 363 -20.69 41.57 18.97
N MET A 364 -20.68 40.25 19.12
CA MET A 364 -21.75 39.52 19.83
C MET A 364 -21.37 39.31 21.29
N GLY A 365 -22.25 39.84 22.19
CA GLY A 365 -22.09 39.69 23.63
C GLY A 365 -22.40 38.29 24.12
N PHE A 366 -21.56 37.76 24.98
CA PHE A 366 -21.81 36.54 25.75
C PHE A 366 -22.45 36.88 27.08
N SER A 367 -23.67 36.36 27.30
CA SER A 367 -24.31 36.31 28.62
C SER A 367 -23.82 35.12 29.42
N ALA A 368 -23.39 35.39 30.63
CA ALA A 368 -23.04 34.39 31.63
C ALA A 368 -24.30 33.81 32.30
N GLN A 369 -24.22 32.58 32.72
CA GLN A 369 -24.80 31.92 33.90
C GLN A 369 -25.43 30.58 33.62
N GLN A 370 -24.83 29.50 34.18
CA GLN A 370 -25.49 28.75 35.25
C GLN A 370 -24.60 27.64 35.81
N THR A 371 -24.40 27.70 37.10
CA THR A 371 -23.82 26.74 38.00
C THR A 371 -24.79 25.58 38.29
N PHE A 372 -24.30 24.34 38.33
CA PHE A 372 -24.77 23.20 39.16
C PHE A 372 -23.57 22.21 39.16
N GLY A 373 -23.01 21.72 40.24
CA GLY A 373 -23.59 21.12 41.42
C GLY A 373 -22.84 19.79 41.60
N THR A 374 -22.12 19.69 42.68
CA THR A 374 -21.26 18.57 43.14
C THR A 374 -21.93 17.21 43.20
N SER A 375 -21.17 16.12 42.92
CA SER A 375 -21.22 14.90 43.74
C SER A 375 -19.92 14.11 43.59
N GLU A 376 -19.33 13.85 44.73
CA GLU A 376 -18.17 13.00 45.01
C GLU A 376 -18.43 11.53 44.64
N VAL A 377 -17.42 10.82 44.14
CA VAL A 377 -17.02 9.51 44.69
C VAL A 377 -15.54 9.31 44.39
N ALA A 378 -14.75 9.18 45.45
CA ALA A 378 -13.35 8.80 45.44
C ALA A 378 -13.21 7.29 45.49
N GLU A 379 -12.24 6.72 44.78
CA GLU A 379 -11.39 5.64 45.29
C GLU A 379 -10.05 5.58 44.53
N PRO A 380 -8.95 5.25 45.24
CA PRO A 380 -7.60 5.44 44.72
C PRO A 380 -6.99 4.12 44.18
N MET A 381 -6.40 4.17 43.02
CA MET A 381 -5.42 3.14 42.62
C MET A 381 -4.00 3.70 42.69
N THR A 382 -3.27 3.17 43.69
CA THR A 382 -1.84 3.32 43.90
C THR A 382 -1.05 2.72 42.75
N ALA A 383 -0.29 3.51 42.05
CA ALA A 383 0.79 3.08 41.17
C ALA A 383 2.14 3.42 41.82
N TYR A 384 2.94 2.41 42.00
CA TYR A 384 4.29 2.40 42.54
C TYR A 384 5.25 3.17 41.63
N VAL A 385 5.96 4.16 42.17
CA VAL A 385 7.08 4.85 41.52
C VAL A 385 8.30 4.75 42.46
N PRO A 386 9.44 4.20 41.99
CA PRO A 386 10.68 4.27 42.77
C PRO A 386 11.26 5.68 42.72
N GLY A 387 11.69 6.15 43.88
CA GLY A 387 12.10 7.51 44.12
C GLY A 387 13.37 7.97 43.43
N THR A 388 13.31 9.23 43.04
CA THR A 388 14.43 10.14 43.04
C THR A 388 13.94 11.44 43.66
N GLU A 389 14.54 11.78 44.78
CA GLU A 389 14.33 13.06 45.50
C GLU A 389 14.75 14.21 44.58
N TRP A 390 13.77 14.99 44.15
CA TRP A 390 14.03 16.32 43.60
C TRP A 390 13.77 17.34 44.71
N GLN A 391 14.88 17.87 45.21
CA GLN A 391 14.83 19.03 46.11
C GLN A 391 14.19 20.22 45.40
N ASP A 392 13.08 20.68 45.96
CA ASP A 392 12.41 21.92 45.64
C ASP A 392 13.37 23.11 45.97
N LYS A 393 14.13 23.52 44.97
CA LYS A 393 14.77 24.82 44.97
C LYS A 393 13.85 25.78 44.27
N GLN A 394 13.04 26.48 45.07
CA GLN A 394 12.39 27.73 44.65
C GLN A 394 13.50 28.69 44.22
N LEU A 395 13.77 28.78 42.96
CA LEU A 395 14.47 29.86 42.32
C LEU A 395 13.44 30.94 41.96
N HIS A 396 13.27 31.87 42.89
CA HIS A 396 12.84 33.20 42.49
C HIS A 396 14.06 33.88 41.85
N PRO A 397 14.00 34.23 40.58
CA PRO A 397 14.91 35.25 40.09
C PRO A 397 14.30 36.62 40.39
N GLU A 398 14.79 37.27 41.40
CA GLU A 398 14.81 38.74 41.37
C GLU A 398 15.65 39.13 40.17
N SER A 399 15.03 39.56 39.10
CA SER A 399 15.67 40.26 38.01
C SER A 399 14.79 41.40 37.56
N GLU A 400 15.43 42.51 37.58
CA GLU A 400 14.99 43.84 37.19
C GLU A 400 14.11 43.86 35.97
N SER A 401 13.00 44.55 36.08
CA SER A 401 12.00 44.76 35.07
C SER A 401 12.54 45.61 33.93
N ASP A 402 12.84 44.96 32.82
CA ASP A 402 12.62 45.59 31.52
C ASP A 402 11.37 44.97 30.94
N GLY A 403 10.34 45.81 30.75
CA GLY A 403 8.93 45.42 30.53
C GLY A 403 8.61 44.76 29.15
N SER A 404 9.47 43.95 28.63
CA SER A 404 9.19 43.19 27.41
C SER A 404 8.96 41.71 27.70
N SER A 405 7.71 41.28 27.52
CA SER A 405 7.38 39.85 27.48
C SER A 405 8.25 39.11 26.45
N PRO A 406 8.76 37.91 26.76
CA PRO A 406 9.52 37.13 25.77
C PRO A 406 8.73 36.97 24.48
N PRO A 407 9.38 36.92 23.30
CA PRO A 407 8.68 36.85 22.01
C PRO A 407 7.70 35.67 21.89
N LEU A 408 8.01 34.55 22.54
CA LEU A 408 7.11 33.37 22.58
C LEU A 408 6.19 33.36 23.79
N GLY A 409 6.31 34.33 24.69
CA GLY A 409 5.52 34.42 25.94
C GLY A 409 5.90 33.39 26.98
N TYR A 410 4.97 33.19 27.96
CA TYR A 410 5.13 32.22 29.02
C TYR A 410 4.29 30.98 28.76
N ALA A 411 4.83 29.80 29.00
CA ALA A 411 4.14 28.53 28.79
C ALA A 411 2.99 28.37 29.80
N ILE A 412 1.78 28.12 29.33
CA ILE A 412 0.59 27.92 30.11
C ILE A 412 0.27 26.45 30.30
N ALA A 413 0.37 25.65 29.20
CA ALA A 413 0.02 24.24 29.17
C ALA A 413 0.76 23.46 28.10
N GLN A 414 0.84 22.13 28.30
CA GLN A 414 1.30 21.19 27.29
C GLN A 414 0.09 20.46 26.71
N LEU A 415 -0.08 20.49 25.38
CA LEU A 415 -1.17 19.86 24.69
C LEU A 415 -0.69 18.55 24.04
N LYS A 416 -1.32 17.44 24.39
CA LYS A 416 -1.07 16.10 23.84
C LYS A 416 0.41 15.65 23.85
N GLY A 417 1.26 16.24 24.68
CA GLY A 417 2.69 15.92 24.73
C GLY A 417 3.50 16.38 23.50
N ILE A 418 2.88 17.15 22.59
CA ILE A 418 3.48 17.57 21.31
C ILE A 418 3.63 19.10 21.28
N TYR A 419 2.65 19.83 21.78
CA TYR A 419 2.63 21.28 21.71
C TYR A 419 2.72 21.93 23.07
N ILE A 420 3.38 23.09 23.14
CA ILE A 420 3.34 24.01 24.27
C ILE A 420 2.42 25.17 23.90
N LEU A 421 1.40 25.41 24.71
CA LEU A 421 0.59 26.62 24.66
C LEU A 421 1.25 27.68 25.51
N ALA A 422 1.53 28.84 24.94
CA ALA A 422 2.11 29.98 25.63
C ALA A 422 1.27 31.23 25.36
N GLU A 423 1.37 32.24 26.25
CA GLU A 423 0.73 33.52 26.11
C GLU A 423 1.77 34.64 26.10
N ASN A 424 1.70 35.51 25.09
CA ASN A 424 2.51 36.69 25.00
C ASN A 424 1.64 37.96 24.91
N ALA A 425 2.25 39.13 24.73
CA ALA A 425 1.55 40.40 24.65
C ALA A 425 0.58 40.53 23.46
N GLU A 426 0.76 39.68 22.41
CA GLU A 426 -0.05 39.70 21.19
C GLU A 426 -1.15 38.64 21.20
N GLY A 427 -1.12 37.66 22.14
CA GLY A 427 -2.12 36.63 22.30
C GLY A 427 -1.56 35.24 22.61
N LEU A 428 -2.25 34.19 22.13
CA LEU A 428 -1.85 32.80 22.35
C LEU A 428 -0.90 32.31 21.28
N VAL A 429 0.20 31.70 21.71
CA VAL A 429 1.23 31.09 20.84
C VAL A 429 1.22 29.59 21.05
N LEU A 430 1.13 28.83 19.96
CA LEU A 430 1.25 27.39 19.98
C LEU A 430 2.61 27.01 19.41
N VAL A 431 3.45 26.34 20.23
CA VAL A 431 4.80 25.94 19.87
C VAL A 431 4.84 24.42 19.71
N ASP A 432 5.26 23.94 18.56
CA ASP A 432 5.62 22.53 18.37
C ASP A 432 6.93 22.23 19.09
N MET A 433 6.87 21.34 20.10
CA MET A 433 8.05 21.00 20.93
C MET A 433 9.18 20.37 20.13
N HIS A 434 8.86 19.56 19.14
CA HIS A 434 9.82 18.87 18.31
C HIS A 434 10.54 19.86 17.38
N ALA A 435 9.77 20.65 16.64
CA ALA A 435 10.32 21.70 15.78
C ALA A 435 11.15 22.72 16.56
N ALA A 436 10.69 23.12 17.75
CA ALA A 436 11.44 24.02 18.63
C ALA A 436 12.77 23.38 19.11
N HIS A 437 12.75 22.10 19.50
CA HIS A 437 13.94 21.38 19.93
C HIS A 437 14.96 21.22 18.81
N GLU A 438 14.52 20.84 17.61
CA GLU A 438 15.38 20.74 16.43
C GLU A 438 16.00 22.10 16.08
N ARG A 439 15.20 23.17 16.09
CA ARG A 439 15.71 24.51 15.82
C ARG A 439 16.75 24.97 16.85
N ILE A 440 16.48 24.76 18.12
CA ILE A 440 17.44 25.10 19.19
C ILE A 440 18.73 24.29 19.04
N THR A 441 18.61 23.00 18.75
CA THR A 441 19.77 22.11 18.55
C THR A 441 20.59 22.52 17.33
N TYR A 442 19.92 22.85 16.22
CA TYR A 442 20.55 23.34 15.00
C TYR A 442 21.32 24.65 15.24
N GLU A 443 20.69 25.62 15.89
CA GLU A 443 21.37 26.91 16.19
C GLU A 443 22.55 26.73 17.16
N ARG A 444 22.43 25.86 18.15
CA ARG A 444 23.55 25.51 19.05
C ARG A 444 24.71 24.84 18.29
N MET A 445 24.40 23.91 17.39
CA MET A 445 25.42 23.27 16.55
C MET A 445 26.08 24.26 15.61
N LYS A 446 25.33 25.18 15.02
CA LYS A 446 25.82 26.24 14.16
C LYS A 446 26.78 27.18 14.93
N GLN A 447 26.37 27.64 16.11
CA GLN A 447 27.20 28.47 16.97
C GLN A 447 28.48 27.75 17.42
N ALA A 448 28.38 26.45 17.77
CA ALA A 448 29.54 25.65 18.13
C ALA A 448 30.47 25.41 16.91
N PHE A 449 29.92 25.28 15.71
CA PHE A 449 30.67 25.17 14.47
C PHE A 449 31.43 26.49 14.18
N ASP A 450 30.75 27.63 14.24
CA ASP A 450 31.32 28.97 14.00
C ASP A 450 32.39 29.31 15.06
N ALA A 451 32.21 28.85 16.29
CA ALA A 451 33.17 29.00 17.40
C ALA A 451 34.30 27.96 17.38
N GLN A 452 34.35 27.04 16.40
CA GLN A 452 35.28 25.91 16.34
C GLN A 452 35.29 25.02 17.61
N ALA A 453 34.20 25.02 18.36
CA ALA A 453 34.01 24.31 19.62
C ALA A 453 33.20 23.01 19.50
N LEU A 454 33.08 22.41 18.30
CA LEU A 454 32.42 21.12 18.11
C LEU A 454 33.24 20.02 18.83
N VAL A 455 32.66 19.48 19.89
CA VAL A 455 33.22 18.32 20.60
C VAL A 455 32.95 17.08 19.76
N SER A 456 33.98 16.54 19.11
CA SER A 456 33.86 15.27 18.39
C SER A 456 34.29 14.12 19.29
N GLN A 457 33.49 13.05 19.32
CA GLN A 457 33.88 11.80 19.97
C GLN A 457 34.35 10.83 18.90
N PRO A 458 35.64 10.40 18.92
CA PRO A 458 36.13 9.43 17.96
C PRO A 458 35.41 8.10 18.15
N LEU A 459 35.05 7.44 17.02
CA LEU A 459 34.44 6.11 17.04
C LEU A 459 35.47 5.09 17.59
N LEU A 460 35.02 4.21 18.46
CA LEU A 460 35.83 3.09 19.00
C LEU A 460 36.32 2.15 17.88
N VAL A 461 35.55 2.03 16.79
CA VAL A 461 35.92 1.29 15.59
C VAL A 461 35.83 2.27 14.40
N PRO A 462 36.96 2.60 13.75
CA PRO A 462 36.98 3.52 12.62
C PRO A 462 36.25 2.92 11.40
N ILE A 463 35.43 3.72 10.73
CA ILE A 463 34.78 3.37 9.48
C ILE A 463 35.56 4.00 8.33
N THR A 464 36.09 3.18 7.41
CA THR A 464 36.79 3.65 6.22
C THR A 464 35.79 3.92 5.09
N LEU A 465 35.73 5.16 4.62
CA LEU A 465 34.92 5.55 3.46
C LEU A 465 35.85 5.83 2.28
N ALA A 466 35.62 5.15 1.15
CA ALA A 466 36.28 5.48 -0.10
C ALA A 466 35.50 6.64 -0.77
N VAL A 467 36.13 7.83 -0.85
CA VAL A 467 35.59 8.99 -1.58
C VAL A 467 36.36 9.18 -2.88
N SER A 468 35.66 9.35 -3.99
CA SER A 468 36.29 9.77 -5.25
C SER A 468 36.73 11.23 -5.13
N GLN A 469 37.94 11.51 -5.50
CA GLN A 469 38.37 12.89 -5.70
C GLN A 469 37.66 13.45 -6.95
N SER A 470 36.80 14.45 -6.75
CA SER A 470 36.23 15.26 -7.83
C SER A 470 37.13 16.40 -8.19
#